data_1484a352b101ef764f22617cbf112124
#
_entry.id   1484a352b101ef764f22617cbf112124
#
_cell.length_a   1.000
_cell.length_b   1.000
_cell.length_c   1.000
_cell.angle_alpha   90.00
_cell.angle_beta   90.00
_cell.angle_gamma   90.00
#
_symmetry.space_group_name_H-M   'P 1'
#
loop_
_entity.id
_entity.type
_entity.pdbx_description
1 polymer ?
#
loop_
_entity_poly.entity_id
_entity_poly.type
_entity_poly.pdbx_seq_one_letter_code
_entity_poly.pdbx_strand_id
1 'polypeptide(L)'
;MREISVEERRARLARRHHLASASKAGDVVTVARDLLGLHGTDPVSIFLSAAARMKKPSIDAVEDALYSQRSLVRMLAMRRTLFVEPVDLVPVVQAAASDAVAARERARLIKFLHEAGIAADPARWLPKVENKALKALAALGEATAGQLASEVPELGEKLVLSRGKKYEATVSISGRVLLLLAAEGRVVRGRPRGS
;
A
#
# COMPACT_ATOMS: atom_id res chain seq x y z
N MET A 1 13.57 10.48 39.04
CA MET A 1 13.30 10.06 37.65
C MET A 1 14.59 10.28 36.88
N ARG A 2 15.09 9.27 36.10
CA ARG A 2 16.34 9.44 35.33
C ARG A 2 16.08 10.38 34.14
N GLU A 3 16.84 11.44 34.01
CA GLU A 3 16.81 12.35 32.88
C GLU A 3 17.65 11.77 31.75
N ILE A 4 17.12 11.81 30.50
CA ILE A 4 17.78 11.30 29.30
C ILE A 4 18.19 12.50 28.45
N SER A 5 19.50 12.67 28.23
CA SER A 5 20.01 13.76 27.40
C SER A 5 19.61 13.59 25.92
N VAL A 6 19.69 14.68 25.16
CA VAL A 6 19.42 14.67 23.71
C VAL A 6 20.40 13.74 22.98
N GLU A 7 21.67 13.73 23.38
CA GLU A 7 22.71 12.87 22.82
C GLU A 7 22.43 11.40 23.09
N GLU A 8 22.05 11.04 24.33
CA GLU A 8 21.68 9.68 24.68
C GLU A 8 20.45 9.22 23.90
N ARG A 9 19.43 10.08 23.75
CA ARG A 9 18.25 9.80 22.95
C ARG A 9 18.60 9.56 21.49
N ARG A 10 19.42 10.42 20.88
CA ARG A 10 19.87 10.27 19.48
C ARG A 10 20.66 8.98 19.29
N ALA A 11 21.58 8.66 20.20
CA ALA A 11 22.37 7.44 20.12
C ALA A 11 21.50 6.18 20.23
N ARG A 12 20.48 6.17 21.11
CA ARG A 12 19.49 5.07 21.23
C ARG A 12 18.68 4.91 19.95
N LEU A 13 18.16 6.02 19.39
CA LEU A 13 17.40 6.00 18.14
C LEU A 13 18.27 5.53 16.96
N ALA A 14 19.51 6.02 16.84
CA ALA A 14 20.42 5.60 15.80
C ALA A 14 20.72 4.09 15.85
N ARG A 15 20.90 3.52 17.03
CA ARG A 15 21.05 2.06 17.19
C ARG A 15 19.78 1.31 16.85
N ARG A 16 18.65 1.68 17.47
CA ARG A 16 17.36 1.01 17.26
C ARG A 16 16.90 1.02 15.81
N HIS A 17 17.21 2.08 15.09
CA HIS A 17 16.80 2.25 13.69
C HIS A 17 17.89 1.84 12.68
N HIS A 18 18.89 1.09 13.09
CA HIS A 18 19.98 0.61 12.24
C HIS A 18 20.77 1.72 11.51
N LEU A 19 20.80 2.93 12.06
CA LEU A 19 21.52 4.06 11.46
C LEU A 19 22.97 4.15 11.92
N ALA A 20 23.30 3.70 13.13
CA ALA A 20 24.68 3.63 13.61
C ALA A 20 25.41 2.47 12.92
N SER A 21 26.69 2.67 12.55
CA SER A 21 27.47 1.69 11.78
C SER A 21 27.50 0.30 12.43
N ALA A 22 27.67 0.23 13.75
CA ALA A 22 27.70 -1.04 14.49
C ALA A 22 26.33 -1.76 14.57
N SER A 23 25.23 -1.08 14.27
CA SER A 23 23.86 -1.63 14.35
C SER A 23 23.20 -1.88 13.00
N LYS A 24 23.94 -1.75 11.90
CA LYS A 24 23.41 -2.04 10.56
C LYS A 24 22.84 -3.46 10.48
N ALA A 25 21.67 -3.61 9.87
CA ALA A 25 21.01 -4.90 9.68
C ALA A 25 21.66 -5.74 8.58
N GLY A 26 21.49 -7.06 8.64
CA GLY A 26 21.97 -7.99 7.62
C GLY A 26 21.11 -7.99 6.35
N ASP A 27 19.80 -7.77 6.51
CA ASP A 27 18.81 -7.85 5.43
C ASP A 27 17.69 -6.82 5.60
N VAL A 28 16.90 -6.63 4.54
CA VAL A 28 15.82 -5.63 4.49
C VAL A 28 14.59 -6.04 5.31
N VAL A 29 14.35 -7.33 5.51
CA VAL A 29 13.19 -7.82 6.30
C VAL A 29 13.40 -7.46 7.75
N THR A 30 14.62 -7.66 8.27
CA THR A 30 15.02 -7.22 9.62
C THR A 30 14.85 -5.70 9.76
N VAL A 31 15.27 -4.91 8.77
CA VAL A 31 15.07 -3.45 8.80
C VAL A 31 13.59 -3.09 8.90
N ALA A 32 12.75 -3.68 8.05
CA ALA A 32 11.32 -3.41 8.04
C ALA A 32 10.66 -3.83 9.37
N ARG A 33 11.03 -4.98 9.92
CA ARG A 33 10.51 -5.51 11.19
C ARG A 33 10.81 -4.57 12.35
N ASP A 34 12.07 -4.17 12.50
CA ASP A 34 12.52 -3.38 13.66
C ASP A 34 12.02 -1.93 13.63
N LEU A 35 11.63 -1.44 12.45
CA LEU A 35 10.98 -0.13 12.27
C LEU A 35 9.45 -0.20 12.30
N LEU A 36 8.85 -1.38 12.35
CA LEU A 36 7.42 -1.58 12.16
C LEU A 36 6.95 -1.00 10.81
N GLY A 37 7.63 -1.41 9.76
CA GLY A 37 7.38 -1.02 8.39
C GLY A 37 8.28 0.10 7.86
N LEU A 38 8.54 0.04 6.55
CA LEU A 38 9.19 1.11 5.79
C LEU A 38 8.14 1.92 5.05
N HIS A 39 8.26 3.25 5.07
CA HIS A 39 7.35 4.08 4.29
C HIS A 39 7.50 3.77 2.79
N GLY A 40 6.40 3.41 2.14
CA GLY A 40 6.39 2.86 0.78
C GLY A 40 5.50 3.60 -0.21
N THR A 41 5.05 4.84 0.10
CA THR A 41 4.22 5.62 -0.82
C THR A 41 4.99 5.99 -2.08
N ASP A 42 6.22 6.47 -1.90
CA ASP A 42 7.18 6.59 -2.98
C ASP A 42 8.06 5.33 -3.04
N PRO A 43 8.09 4.58 -4.17
CA PRO A 43 8.91 3.38 -4.30
C PRO A 43 10.39 3.58 -4.02
N VAL A 44 10.98 4.68 -4.44
CA VAL A 44 12.40 4.98 -4.26
C VAL A 44 12.76 5.10 -2.77
N SER A 45 11.85 5.65 -1.96
CA SER A 45 12.03 5.76 -0.51
C SER A 45 12.29 4.43 0.19
N ILE A 46 11.75 3.33 -0.32
CA ILE A 46 11.96 1.98 0.21
C ILE A 46 13.43 1.61 0.11
N PHE A 47 14.01 1.75 -1.09
CA PHE A 47 15.41 1.41 -1.38
C PHE A 47 16.37 2.30 -0.61
N LEU A 48 16.14 3.61 -0.57
CA LEU A 48 16.97 4.55 0.19
C LEU A 48 16.90 4.27 1.69
N SER A 49 15.72 3.96 2.22
CA SER A 49 15.56 3.59 3.62
C SER A 49 16.27 2.29 3.98
N ALA A 50 16.21 1.29 3.11
CA ALA A 50 16.93 0.03 3.26
C ALA A 50 18.45 0.27 3.17
N ALA A 51 18.92 0.96 2.15
CA ALA A 51 20.34 1.25 1.93
C ALA A 51 20.97 1.98 3.12
N ALA A 52 20.25 2.95 3.69
CA ALA A 52 20.73 3.69 4.85
C ALA A 52 20.92 2.80 6.11
N ARG A 53 20.35 1.58 6.15
CA ARG A 53 20.26 0.73 7.34
C ARG A 53 20.90 -0.65 7.20
N MET A 54 21.20 -1.09 6.00
CA MET A 54 21.79 -2.40 5.74
C MET A 54 23.33 -2.33 5.77
N LYS A 55 23.96 -3.43 6.20
CA LYS A 55 25.43 -3.60 6.13
C LYS A 55 25.93 -3.62 4.69
N LYS A 56 25.19 -4.31 3.81
CA LYS A 56 25.47 -4.44 2.38
C LYS A 56 24.19 -4.08 1.62
N PRO A 57 23.99 -2.80 1.26
CA PRO A 57 22.84 -2.38 0.48
C PRO A 57 22.80 -3.06 -0.88
N SER A 58 21.62 -3.57 -1.28
CA SER A 58 21.41 -4.18 -2.59
C SER A 58 19.99 -3.88 -3.04
N ILE A 59 19.84 -3.37 -4.26
CA ILE A 59 18.54 -3.16 -4.92
C ILE A 59 17.89 -4.53 -5.13
N ASP A 60 18.64 -5.49 -5.68
CA ASP A 60 18.13 -6.83 -5.99
C ASP A 60 17.60 -7.54 -4.74
N ALA A 61 18.25 -7.40 -3.59
CA ALA A 61 17.79 -8.00 -2.34
C ALA A 61 16.45 -7.38 -1.87
N VAL A 62 16.24 -6.09 -2.08
CA VAL A 62 14.97 -5.41 -1.76
C VAL A 62 13.88 -5.84 -2.73
N GLU A 63 14.17 -5.90 -4.03
CA GLU A 63 13.25 -6.36 -5.05
C GLU A 63 12.86 -7.83 -4.88
N ASP A 64 13.83 -8.69 -4.57
CA ASP A 64 13.60 -10.11 -4.31
C ASP A 64 12.66 -10.29 -3.11
N ALA A 65 12.91 -9.61 -2.01
CA ALA A 65 12.05 -9.63 -0.83
C ALA A 65 10.62 -9.14 -1.12
N LEU A 66 10.45 -8.12 -1.98
CA LEU A 66 9.14 -7.54 -2.33
C LEU A 66 8.37 -8.37 -3.36
N TYR A 67 9.03 -8.93 -4.37
CA TYR A 67 8.36 -9.40 -5.57
C TYR A 67 8.56 -10.90 -5.87
N SER A 68 9.71 -11.48 -5.52
CA SER A 68 10.00 -12.89 -5.75
C SER A 68 9.66 -13.74 -4.53
N GLN A 69 10.33 -13.52 -3.42
CA GLN A 69 10.11 -14.27 -2.17
C GLN A 69 8.82 -13.85 -1.45
N ARG A 70 8.36 -12.61 -1.68
CA ARG A 70 7.19 -12.05 -0.99
C ARG A 70 7.32 -12.07 0.54
N SER A 71 8.53 -12.00 1.06
CA SER A 71 8.81 -11.84 2.48
C SER A 71 8.47 -10.44 3.01
N LEU A 72 8.37 -9.47 2.10
CA LEU A 72 7.85 -8.13 2.32
C LEU A 72 6.61 -7.86 1.48
N VAL A 73 5.62 -7.17 2.06
CA VAL A 73 4.38 -6.79 1.38
C VAL A 73 4.19 -5.28 1.46
N ARG A 74 3.87 -4.66 0.32
CA ARG A 74 3.54 -3.24 0.26
C ARG A 74 2.03 -3.06 0.40
N MET A 75 1.58 -2.59 1.57
CA MET A 75 0.18 -2.49 1.93
C MET A 75 -0.22 -1.08 2.38
N LEU A 76 -1.51 -0.78 2.31
CA LEU A 76 -2.06 0.43 2.90
C LEU A 76 -2.15 0.25 4.43
N ALA A 77 -1.61 1.21 5.17
CA ALA A 77 -1.64 1.19 6.62
C ALA A 77 -1.99 2.57 7.20
N MET A 78 -1.26 3.03 8.18
CA MET A 78 -1.54 4.28 8.91
C MET A 78 -1.74 5.48 7.96
N ARG A 79 -2.72 6.33 8.28
CA ARG A 79 -3.02 7.58 7.55
C ARG A 79 -3.31 7.41 6.06
N ARG A 80 -3.70 6.20 5.61
CA ARG A 80 -3.93 5.91 4.19
C ARG A 80 -2.66 6.02 3.35
N THR A 81 -1.50 5.77 3.92
CA THR A 81 -0.22 5.72 3.21
C THR A 81 0.25 4.28 3.06
N LEU A 82 1.12 4.03 2.08
CA LEU A 82 1.68 2.71 1.86
C LEU A 82 2.90 2.50 2.77
N PHE A 83 2.94 1.31 3.35
CA PHE A 83 4.07 0.80 4.11
C PHE A 83 4.52 -0.54 3.53
N VAL A 84 5.77 -0.86 3.74
CA VAL A 84 6.35 -2.17 3.42
C VAL A 84 6.54 -2.92 4.72
N GLU A 85 5.80 -4.00 4.87
CA GLU A 85 5.73 -4.79 6.09
C GLU A 85 6.27 -6.20 5.87
N PRO A 86 6.93 -6.82 6.85
CA PRO A 86 7.17 -8.25 6.85
C PRO A 86 5.84 -9.02 6.75
N VAL A 87 5.82 -10.09 5.96
CA VAL A 87 4.59 -10.84 5.67
C VAL A 87 3.89 -11.39 6.91
N ASP A 88 4.65 -11.77 7.93
CA ASP A 88 4.14 -12.27 9.22
C ASP A 88 3.53 -11.16 10.10
N LEU A 89 3.87 -9.89 9.87
CA LEU A 89 3.25 -8.74 10.54
C LEU A 89 1.99 -8.22 9.82
N VAL A 90 1.74 -8.66 8.58
CA VAL A 90 0.57 -8.23 7.80
C VAL A 90 -0.76 -8.39 8.56
N PRO A 91 -1.06 -9.53 9.23
CA PRO A 91 -2.32 -9.66 9.97
C PRO A 91 -2.45 -8.64 11.10
N VAL A 92 -1.35 -8.32 11.79
CA VAL A 92 -1.33 -7.34 12.88
C VAL A 92 -1.60 -5.93 12.35
N VAL A 93 -0.89 -5.54 11.28
CA VAL A 93 -1.05 -4.21 10.65
C VAL A 93 -2.44 -4.08 10.00
N GLN A 94 -2.95 -5.16 9.40
CA GLN A 94 -4.31 -5.21 8.85
C GLN A 94 -5.33 -4.86 9.91
N ALA A 95 -5.34 -5.59 11.02
CA ALA A 95 -6.29 -5.39 12.11
C ALA A 95 -6.11 -4.04 12.82
N ALA A 96 -4.86 -3.60 13.04
CA ALA A 96 -4.57 -2.39 13.80
C ALA A 96 -4.82 -1.08 13.01
N ALA A 97 -4.70 -1.12 11.67
CA ALA A 97 -4.73 0.10 10.86
C ALA A 97 -5.54 -0.03 9.57
N SER A 98 -5.30 -1.09 8.76
CA SER A 98 -5.80 -1.17 7.39
C SER A 98 -7.31 -1.35 7.33
N ASP A 99 -7.91 -2.12 8.22
CA ASP A 99 -9.36 -2.36 8.26
C ASP A 99 -10.15 -1.06 8.47
N ALA A 100 -9.66 -0.20 9.36
CA ALA A 100 -10.29 1.10 9.58
C ALA A 100 -10.12 2.06 8.38
N VAL A 101 -9.02 1.93 7.63
CA VAL A 101 -8.83 2.65 6.36
C VAL A 101 -9.77 2.10 5.30
N ALA A 102 -9.87 0.78 5.16
CA ALA A 102 -10.74 0.10 4.19
C ALA A 102 -12.21 0.48 4.37
N ALA A 103 -12.71 0.46 5.60
CA ALA A 103 -14.09 0.84 5.92
C ALA A 103 -14.39 2.29 5.49
N ARG A 104 -13.47 3.23 5.77
CA ARG A 104 -13.62 4.64 5.35
C ARG A 104 -13.56 4.81 3.83
N GLU A 105 -12.65 4.13 3.16
CA GLU A 105 -12.52 4.21 1.69
C GLU A 105 -13.73 3.57 1.00
N ARG A 106 -14.29 2.48 1.54
CA ARG A 106 -15.52 1.86 1.05
C ARG A 106 -16.72 2.82 1.14
N ALA A 107 -16.95 3.40 2.31
CA ALA A 107 -18.02 4.38 2.50
C ALA A 107 -17.87 5.59 1.57
N ARG A 108 -16.63 6.09 1.43
CA ARG A 108 -16.30 7.19 0.52
C ARG A 108 -16.56 6.83 -0.94
N LEU A 109 -16.17 5.63 -1.38
CA LEU A 109 -16.37 5.18 -2.76
C LEU A 109 -17.86 5.02 -3.07
N ILE A 110 -18.64 4.41 -2.18
CA ILE A 110 -20.10 4.29 -2.31
C ILE A 110 -20.73 5.67 -2.50
N LYS A 111 -20.35 6.64 -1.68
CA LYS A 111 -20.84 8.03 -1.81
C LYS A 111 -20.50 8.63 -3.18
N PHE A 112 -19.25 8.49 -3.64
CA PHE A 112 -18.83 9.01 -4.93
C PHE A 112 -19.55 8.37 -6.12
N LEU A 113 -19.78 7.05 -6.07
CA LEU A 113 -20.54 6.32 -7.09
C LEU A 113 -21.99 6.80 -7.17
N HIS A 114 -22.60 7.08 -6.02
CA HIS A 114 -23.95 7.63 -5.95
C HIS A 114 -24.02 9.05 -6.51
N GLU A 115 -23.13 9.95 -6.07
CA GLU A 115 -23.08 11.34 -6.53
C GLU A 115 -22.77 11.47 -8.03
N ALA A 116 -22.02 10.52 -8.59
CA ALA A 116 -21.71 10.47 -10.00
C ALA A 116 -22.80 9.80 -10.86
N GLY A 117 -23.82 9.21 -10.26
CA GLY A 117 -24.87 8.49 -10.98
C GLY A 117 -24.42 7.19 -11.66
N ILE A 118 -23.29 6.61 -11.22
CA ILE A 118 -22.71 5.39 -11.83
C ILE A 118 -23.59 4.16 -11.54
N ALA A 119 -24.20 4.11 -10.38
CA ALA A 119 -25.11 3.04 -10.02
C ALA A 119 -26.27 3.56 -9.18
N ALA A 120 -27.47 3.03 -9.41
CA ALA A 120 -28.65 3.37 -8.63
C ALA A 120 -28.51 2.90 -7.15
N ASP A 121 -27.89 1.75 -6.94
CA ASP A 121 -27.56 1.20 -5.62
C ASP A 121 -26.05 0.83 -5.57
N PRO A 122 -25.17 1.79 -5.26
CA PRO A 122 -23.72 1.54 -5.20
C PRO A 122 -23.32 0.51 -4.15
N ALA A 123 -24.07 0.38 -3.06
CA ALA A 123 -23.78 -0.59 -2.01
C ALA A 123 -23.94 -2.05 -2.49
N ARG A 124 -24.88 -2.30 -3.39
CA ARG A 124 -25.07 -3.61 -4.03
C ARG A 124 -24.22 -3.77 -5.29
N TRP A 125 -23.94 -2.70 -6.00
CA TRP A 125 -23.16 -2.70 -7.24
C TRP A 125 -21.68 -2.98 -6.97
N LEU A 126 -21.07 -2.28 -6.01
CA LEU A 126 -19.63 -2.33 -5.74
C LEU A 126 -19.12 -3.76 -5.45
N PRO A 127 -19.74 -4.57 -4.56
CA PRO A 127 -19.31 -5.94 -4.31
C PRO A 127 -19.35 -6.84 -5.55
N LYS A 128 -20.28 -6.60 -6.48
CA LYS A 128 -20.36 -7.36 -7.74
C LYS A 128 -19.17 -7.05 -8.65
N VAL A 129 -18.80 -5.77 -8.76
CA VAL A 129 -17.65 -5.32 -9.55
C VAL A 129 -16.33 -5.80 -8.92
N GLU A 130 -16.20 -5.72 -7.59
CA GLU A 130 -15.07 -6.28 -6.87
C GLU A 130 -14.89 -7.78 -7.15
N ASN A 131 -15.96 -8.55 -7.11
CA ASN A 131 -15.90 -9.98 -7.39
C ASN A 131 -15.53 -10.28 -8.85
N LYS A 132 -16.01 -9.49 -9.82
CA LYS A 132 -15.57 -9.59 -11.22
C LYS A 132 -14.08 -9.28 -11.35
N ALA A 133 -13.61 -8.19 -10.73
CA ALA A 133 -12.22 -7.79 -10.73
C ALA A 133 -11.30 -8.88 -10.15
N LEU A 134 -11.70 -9.48 -9.03
CA LEU A 134 -10.92 -10.56 -8.39
C LEU A 134 -10.89 -11.83 -9.25
N LYS A 135 -12.01 -12.21 -9.89
CA LYS A 135 -12.04 -13.34 -10.82
C LYS A 135 -11.13 -13.10 -12.04
N ALA A 136 -11.20 -11.91 -12.64
CA ALA A 136 -10.34 -11.54 -13.74
C ALA A 136 -8.86 -11.55 -13.32
N LEU A 137 -8.54 -10.98 -12.15
CA LEU A 137 -7.18 -10.98 -11.63
C LEU A 137 -6.67 -12.40 -11.33
N ALA A 138 -7.51 -13.27 -10.79
CA ALA A 138 -7.15 -14.67 -10.55
C ALA A 138 -6.85 -15.43 -11.85
N ALA A 139 -7.58 -15.14 -12.92
CA ALA A 139 -7.34 -15.74 -14.24
C ALA A 139 -6.05 -15.21 -14.90
N LEU A 140 -5.73 -13.93 -14.73
CA LEU A 140 -4.55 -13.27 -15.29
C LEU A 140 -3.27 -13.49 -14.45
N GLY A 141 -3.41 -13.88 -13.18
CA GLY A 141 -2.32 -13.92 -12.21
C GLY A 141 -1.86 -12.53 -11.76
N GLU A 142 -1.42 -11.70 -12.69
CA GLU A 142 -1.06 -10.28 -12.48
C GLU A 142 -1.69 -9.41 -13.55
N ALA A 143 -2.18 -8.23 -13.18
CA ALA A 143 -2.73 -7.28 -14.14
C ALA A 143 -2.50 -5.82 -13.73
N THR A 144 -2.39 -4.95 -14.71
CA THR A 144 -2.50 -3.51 -14.53
C THR A 144 -3.96 -3.09 -14.39
N ALA A 145 -4.21 -1.90 -13.85
CA ALA A 145 -5.56 -1.34 -13.77
C ALA A 145 -6.23 -1.23 -15.15
N GLY A 146 -5.46 -0.93 -16.22
CA GLY A 146 -5.95 -0.87 -17.58
C GLY A 146 -6.37 -2.25 -18.11
N GLN A 147 -5.56 -3.28 -17.91
CA GLN A 147 -5.90 -4.65 -18.29
C GLN A 147 -7.17 -5.13 -17.58
N LEU A 148 -7.30 -4.87 -16.29
CA LEU A 148 -8.51 -5.21 -15.54
C LEU A 148 -9.75 -4.43 -16.03
N ALA A 149 -9.59 -3.18 -16.44
CA ALA A 149 -10.68 -2.40 -17.01
C ALA A 149 -11.12 -2.93 -18.39
N SER A 150 -10.23 -3.57 -19.15
CA SER A 150 -10.59 -4.26 -20.41
C SER A 150 -11.40 -5.54 -20.15
N GLU A 151 -11.09 -6.28 -19.08
CA GLU A 151 -11.81 -7.50 -18.70
C GLU A 151 -13.13 -7.22 -17.97
N VAL A 152 -13.21 -6.11 -17.24
CA VAL A 152 -14.36 -5.69 -16.45
C VAL A 152 -14.73 -4.26 -16.83
N PRO A 153 -15.65 -4.07 -17.78
CA PRO A 153 -15.98 -2.74 -18.35
C PRO A 153 -16.37 -1.69 -17.31
N GLU A 154 -17.02 -2.10 -16.23
CA GLU A 154 -17.41 -1.21 -15.13
C GLU A 154 -16.20 -0.52 -14.46
N LEU A 155 -15.02 -1.14 -14.52
CA LEU A 155 -13.78 -0.54 -13.99
C LEU A 155 -13.22 0.55 -14.92
N GLY A 156 -13.59 0.55 -16.19
CA GLY A 156 -13.19 1.56 -17.18
C GLY A 156 -13.88 2.91 -17.01
N GLU A 157 -14.98 2.96 -16.30
CA GLU A 157 -15.74 4.19 -16.08
C GLU A 157 -14.93 5.20 -15.26
N LYS A 158 -15.30 6.49 -15.40
CA LYS A 158 -14.60 7.61 -14.79
C LYS A 158 -15.49 8.31 -13.78
N LEU A 159 -14.90 8.68 -12.64
CA LEU A 159 -15.51 9.49 -11.60
C LEU A 159 -14.98 10.92 -11.68
N VAL A 160 -15.88 11.88 -11.76
CA VAL A 160 -15.54 13.29 -11.59
C VAL A 160 -15.71 13.65 -10.12
N LEU A 161 -14.60 13.88 -9.44
CA LEU A 161 -14.55 14.25 -8.04
C LEU A 161 -14.59 15.76 -7.89
N SER A 162 -15.30 16.25 -6.88
CA SER A 162 -15.34 17.69 -6.56
C SER A 162 -15.79 18.57 -7.73
N ARG A 163 -16.81 18.11 -8.49
CA ARG A 163 -17.34 18.82 -9.66
C ARG A 163 -17.58 20.30 -9.37
N GLY A 164 -17.08 21.16 -10.26
CA GLY A 164 -17.20 22.62 -10.15
C GLY A 164 -16.28 23.29 -9.12
N LYS A 165 -15.34 22.55 -8.50
CA LYS A 165 -14.36 23.11 -7.56
C LYS A 165 -12.98 23.25 -8.21
N LYS A 166 -12.14 24.16 -7.67
CA LYS A 166 -10.77 24.40 -8.14
C LYS A 166 -9.90 23.14 -8.19
N TYR A 167 -10.26 22.12 -7.42
CA TYR A 167 -9.57 20.81 -7.36
C TYR A 167 -10.42 19.67 -7.94
N GLU A 168 -11.27 19.98 -8.94
CA GLU A 168 -11.95 18.96 -9.72
C GLU A 168 -10.93 18.01 -10.36
N ALA A 169 -11.16 16.70 -10.24
CA ALA A 169 -10.30 15.68 -10.81
C ALA A 169 -11.13 14.52 -11.38
N THR A 170 -10.78 14.09 -12.57
CA THR A 170 -11.34 12.88 -13.15
C THR A 170 -10.43 11.68 -12.79
N VAL A 171 -10.97 10.67 -12.13
CA VAL A 171 -10.26 9.47 -11.72
C VAL A 171 -10.96 8.21 -12.26
N SER A 172 -10.20 7.15 -12.53
CA SER A 172 -10.79 5.89 -12.95
C SER A 172 -11.39 5.13 -11.76
N ILE A 173 -12.47 4.41 -11.99
CA ILE A 173 -13.07 3.51 -11.00
C ILE A 173 -12.10 2.38 -10.67
N SER A 174 -11.35 1.85 -11.66
CA SER A 174 -10.36 0.78 -11.44
C SER A 174 -9.36 1.13 -10.34
N GLY A 175 -8.81 2.35 -10.36
CA GLY A 175 -7.86 2.78 -9.32
C GLY A 175 -8.48 2.84 -7.92
N ARG A 176 -9.76 3.19 -7.81
CA ARG A 176 -10.48 3.25 -6.53
C ARG A 176 -10.85 1.87 -6.00
N VAL A 177 -11.33 0.99 -6.88
CA VAL A 177 -11.68 -0.39 -6.51
C VAL A 177 -10.42 -1.16 -6.12
N LEU A 178 -9.33 -1.05 -6.88
CA LEU A 178 -8.05 -1.68 -6.53
C LEU A 178 -7.44 -1.15 -5.23
N LEU A 179 -7.57 0.15 -4.97
CA LEU A 179 -7.15 0.73 -3.69
C LEU A 179 -7.94 0.12 -2.52
N LEU A 180 -9.26 -0.04 -2.69
CA LEU A 180 -10.13 -0.62 -1.67
C LEU A 180 -9.79 -2.09 -1.44
N LEU A 181 -9.68 -2.89 -2.50
CA LEU A 181 -9.30 -4.31 -2.41
C LEU A 181 -7.92 -4.50 -1.76
N ALA A 182 -6.97 -3.58 -2.04
CA ALA A 182 -5.66 -3.61 -1.41
C ALA A 182 -5.73 -3.22 0.08
N ALA A 183 -6.59 -2.27 0.46
CA ALA A 183 -6.80 -1.89 1.85
C ALA A 183 -7.48 -3.02 2.66
N GLU A 184 -8.32 -3.82 2.00
CA GLU A 184 -8.98 -5.00 2.58
C GLU A 184 -8.09 -6.27 2.59
N GLY A 185 -6.84 -6.17 2.13
CA GLY A 185 -5.93 -7.31 2.07
C GLY A 185 -6.29 -8.37 1.02
N ARG A 186 -7.21 -8.07 0.09
CA ARG A 186 -7.69 -9.01 -0.93
C ARG A 186 -6.80 -9.07 -2.17
N VAL A 187 -6.00 -8.04 -2.41
CA VAL A 187 -4.99 -7.98 -3.47
C VAL A 187 -3.70 -7.37 -2.93
N VAL A 188 -2.58 -7.74 -3.51
CA VAL A 188 -1.27 -7.14 -3.21
C VAL A 188 -0.71 -6.44 -4.45
N ARG A 189 0.15 -5.46 -4.22
CA ARG A 189 0.83 -4.75 -5.32
C ARG A 189 1.97 -5.60 -5.85
N GLY A 190 1.97 -5.78 -7.16
CA GLY A 190 3.08 -6.36 -7.90
C GLY A 190 4.19 -5.36 -8.20
N ARG A 191 5.20 -5.82 -8.95
CA ARG A 191 6.27 -4.96 -9.47
C ARG A 191 5.67 -3.88 -10.36
N PRO A 192 6.05 -2.59 -10.19
CA PRO A 192 5.62 -1.52 -11.10
C PRO A 192 6.01 -1.84 -12.54
N ARG A 193 5.10 -1.63 -13.48
CA ARG A 193 5.32 -1.79 -14.91
C ARG A 193 5.20 -0.40 -15.56
N GLY A 194 6.29 0.05 -16.14
CA GLY A 194 6.40 1.38 -16.72
C GLY A 194 6.77 2.45 -15.68
N SER A 195 7.47 3.46 -16.13
CA SER A 195 7.79 4.69 -15.38
C SER A 195 6.71 5.72 -15.63
#